data_58a8a70967a781b2035cd9dca05978fe
#
_entry.id   58a8a70967a781b2035cd9dca05978fe
#
_cell.length_a   1.000
_cell.length_b   1.000
_cell.length_c   1.000
_cell.angle_alpha   90.00
_cell.angle_beta   90.00
_cell.angle_gamma   90.00
#
_symmetry.space_group_name_H-M   'P 1'
#
loop_
_entity.id
_entity.type
_entity.pdbx_description
1 polymer ?
#
loop_
_entity_poly.entity_id
_entity_poly.type
_entity_poly.pdbx_seq_one_letter_code
_entity_poly.pdbx_strand_id
1 'polypeptide(L)'
;GEDITHGLPRVTELFEARTPKGLAPISEATGTVTIEETDKARKITVTPDDGCDPIEHAVSKKVKLEVEEGEHVKAGRKLTAGVADPKQILRIQTPRDVQQHLVDEVQKVYRPQGVSIHDKHIEVIVRQMLKRVTIIEPGNSPFVTGDVVEMATFREVNRQVVTDGGTPASGRPELMGITKASLATESWLSAASFQETTRVLTEAAIQA
;
A
#
# COMPACT_ATOMS: atom_id res chain seq x y z
N GLY A 1 -13.09 -25.04 0.19
CA GLY A 1 -11.90 -24.38 0.54
C GLY A 1 -11.97 -22.87 0.37
N GLU A 2 -12.99 -22.24 0.93
CA GLU A 2 -13.24 -20.83 0.61
C GLU A 2 -12.74 -19.87 1.65
N ASP A 3 -11.92 -20.31 2.60
CA ASP A 3 -11.55 -19.40 3.64
C ASP A 3 -10.15 -19.56 4.14
N ILE A 4 -9.25 -18.86 3.49
CA ILE A 4 -7.84 -18.98 3.81
C ILE A 4 -7.36 -17.88 4.78
N THR A 5 -8.07 -16.76 4.88
CA THR A 5 -7.64 -15.61 5.69
C THR A 5 -8.83 -14.86 6.28
N HIS A 6 -9.69 -15.56 7.00
CA HIS A 6 -10.83 -14.93 7.63
C HIS A 6 -10.54 -14.56 9.08
N GLY A 7 -11.11 -13.45 9.48
CA GLY A 7 -11.03 -12.95 10.83
C GLY A 7 -9.73 -12.19 11.13
N LEU A 8 -9.26 -12.30 12.36
CA LEU A 8 -8.12 -11.53 12.88
C LEU A 8 -6.82 -11.65 12.07
N PRO A 9 -6.43 -12.81 11.51
CA PRO A 9 -5.23 -12.90 10.67
C PRO A 9 -5.28 -12.00 9.44
N ARG A 10 -6.44 -11.86 8.80
CA ARG A 10 -6.62 -10.98 7.65
C ARG A 10 -6.53 -9.50 8.05
N VAL A 11 -7.15 -9.13 9.17
CA VAL A 11 -7.08 -7.76 9.70
C VAL A 11 -5.64 -7.39 10.04
N THR A 12 -4.90 -8.31 10.67
CA THR A 12 -3.47 -8.11 10.97
C THR A 12 -2.65 -7.95 9.70
N GLU A 13 -2.88 -8.76 8.67
CA GLU A 13 -2.23 -8.65 7.36
C GLU A 13 -2.45 -7.27 6.73
N LEU A 14 -3.70 -6.75 6.78
CA LEU A 14 -4.05 -5.45 6.24
C LEU A 14 -3.36 -4.31 7.02
N PHE A 15 -3.44 -4.31 8.35
CA PHE A 15 -2.84 -3.26 9.16
C PHE A 15 -1.31 -3.32 9.24
N GLU A 16 -0.70 -4.47 9.03
CA GLU A 16 0.75 -4.58 8.86
C GLU A 16 1.22 -4.33 7.42
N ALA A 17 0.30 -3.98 6.51
CA ALA A 17 0.58 -3.75 5.09
C ALA A 17 1.45 -4.86 4.48
N ARG A 18 1.14 -6.12 4.83
CA ARG A 18 1.83 -7.29 4.28
C ARG A 18 1.32 -7.59 2.88
N THR A 19 2.17 -8.15 2.05
CA THR A 19 1.76 -8.66 0.74
C THR A 19 0.76 -9.80 0.94
N PRO A 20 -0.46 -9.69 0.37
CA PRO A 20 -1.50 -10.67 0.60
C PRO A 20 -1.17 -12.04 0.00
N LYS A 21 -1.64 -13.10 0.67
CA LYS A 21 -1.64 -14.44 0.09
C LYS A 21 -2.72 -14.49 -1.01
N GLY A 22 -2.35 -14.97 -2.19
CA GLY A 22 -3.28 -14.96 -3.34
C GLY A 22 -3.41 -13.59 -3.99
N LEU A 23 -2.27 -12.94 -4.20
CA LEU A 23 -2.17 -11.65 -4.86
C LEU A 23 -2.84 -11.67 -6.24
N ALA A 24 -3.73 -10.72 -6.46
CA ALA A 24 -4.29 -10.41 -7.77
C ALA A 24 -3.52 -9.25 -8.40
N PRO A 25 -2.86 -9.43 -9.55
CA PRO A 25 -2.26 -8.31 -10.25
C PRO A 25 -3.33 -7.30 -10.64
N ILE A 26 -2.96 -6.02 -10.57
CA ILE A 26 -3.80 -4.90 -10.98
C ILE A 26 -3.17 -4.23 -12.20
N SER A 27 -4.00 -3.69 -13.09
CA SER A 27 -3.52 -2.96 -14.25
C SER A 27 -2.75 -1.70 -13.81
N GLU A 28 -1.52 -1.55 -14.29
CA GLU A 28 -0.69 -0.37 -13.99
C GLU A 28 -1.03 0.83 -14.90
N ALA A 29 -1.71 0.59 -16.02
CA ALA A 29 -2.11 1.62 -16.96
C ALA A 29 -3.56 1.45 -17.42
N THR A 30 -4.14 2.51 -17.96
CA THR A 30 -5.40 2.45 -18.71
C THR A 30 -5.10 2.00 -20.13
N GLY A 31 -5.78 0.97 -20.62
CA GLY A 31 -5.50 0.41 -21.94
C GLY A 31 -6.29 -0.85 -22.25
N THR A 32 -5.92 -1.51 -23.32
CA THR A 32 -6.59 -2.72 -23.83
C THR A 32 -5.86 -3.98 -23.36
N VAL A 33 -6.62 -4.96 -22.90
CA VAL A 33 -6.13 -6.25 -22.43
C VAL A 33 -5.98 -7.23 -23.58
N THR A 34 -4.84 -7.93 -23.65
CA THR A 34 -4.60 -9.10 -24.50
C THR A 34 -4.21 -10.28 -23.62
N ILE A 35 -4.78 -11.44 -23.88
CA ILE A 35 -4.56 -12.65 -23.07
C ILE A 35 -3.93 -13.74 -23.95
N GLU A 36 -2.70 -14.11 -23.62
CA GLU A 36 -1.99 -15.21 -24.28
C GLU A 36 -1.92 -16.41 -23.34
N GLU A 37 -2.30 -17.59 -23.85
CA GLU A 37 -2.17 -18.84 -23.10
C GLU A 37 -0.95 -19.62 -23.58
N THR A 38 -0.05 -19.92 -22.65
CA THR A 38 1.08 -20.83 -22.82
C THR A 38 0.83 -22.14 -22.06
N ASP A 39 1.59 -23.19 -22.31
CA ASP A 39 1.36 -24.51 -21.68
C ASP A 39 1.32 -24.45 -20.15
N LYS A 40 2.07 -23.56 -19.51
CA LYS A 40 2.26 -23.49 -18.06
C LYS A 40 1.60 -22.29 -17.38
N ALA A 41 1.35 -21.20 -18.09
CA ALA A 41 0.87 -19.94 -17.55
C ALA A 41 -0.04 -19.21 -18.54
N ARG A 42 -0.82 -18.23 -18.04
CA ARG A 42 -1.45 -17.20 -18.85
C ARG A 42 -0.65 -15.92 -18.73
N LYS A 43 -0.48 -15.23 -19.82
CA LYS A 43 0.13 -13.92 -19.89
C LYS A 43 -0.94 -12.91 -20.21
N ILE A 44 -1.15 -11.96 -19.32
CA ILE A 44 -2.07 -10.85 -19.53
C ILE A 44 -1.22 -9.64 -19.87
N THR A 45 -1.41 -9.10 -21.05
CA THR A 45 -0.72 -7.89 -21.50
C THR A 45 -1.70 -6.73 -21.54
N VAL A 46 -1.35 -5.64 -20.90
CA VAL A 46 -2.11 -4.38 -21.00
C VAL A 46 -1.34 -3.44 -21.91
N THR A 47 -1.94 -3.07 -23.03
CA THR A 47 -1.38 -2.09 -23.96
C THR A 47 -1.94 -0.71 -23.60
N PRO A 48 -1.09 0.21 -23.09
CA PRO A 48 -1.53 1.52 -22.65
C PRO A 48 -2.03 2.40 -23.81
N ASP A 49 -3.05 3.23 -23.54
CA ASP A 49 -3.61 4.18 -24.53
C ASP A 49 -2.66 5.34 -24.85
N ASP A 50 -1.71 5.62 -23.97
CA ASP A 50 -0.71 6.71 -24.12
C ASP A 50 0.49 6.34 -25.00
N GLY A 51 0.51 5.11 -25.55
CA GLY A 51 1.56 4.62 -26.42
C GLY A 51 2.84 4.18 -25.69
N CYS A 52 2.79 4.06 -24.38
CA CYS A 52 3.89 3.46 -23.60
C CYS A 52 4.02 1.95 -23.88
N ASP A 53 5.14 1.36 -23.44
CA ASP A 53 5.39 -0.07 -23.63
C ASP A 53 4.29 -0.93 -22.97
N PRO A 54 3.89 -2.03 -23.61
CA PRO A 54 2.93 -2.98 -23.06
C PRO A 54 3.42 -3.57 -21.72
N ILE A 55 2.51 -3.66 -20.75
CA ILE A 55 2.79 -4.17 -19.42
C ILE A 55 2.29 -5.61 -19.32
N GLU A 56 3.19 -6.52 -18.99
CA GLU A 56 2.93 -7.96 -18.98
C GLU A 56 2.78 -8.49 -17.55
N HIS A 57 1.73 -9.28 -17.33
CA HIS A 57 1.47 -9.96 -16.07
C HIS A 57 1.37 -11.47 -16.29
N ALA A 58 2.30 -12.23 -15.73
CA ALA A 58 2.26 -13.69 -15.75
C ALA A 58 1.39 -14.21 -14.61
N VAL A 59 0.34 -14.95 -14.93
CA VAL A 59 -0.61 -15.51 -13.96
C VAL A 59 -0.77 -17.02 -14.13
N SER A 60 -1.07 -17.73 -13.03
CA SER A 60 -1.33 -19.16 -13.08
C SER A 60 -2.64 -19.46 -13.81
N LYS A 61 -2.68 -20.52 -14.62
CA LYS A 61 -3.92 -21.02 -15.25
C LYS A 61 -5.05 -21.37 -14.28
N LYS A 62 -4.71 -21.66 -13.02
CA LYS A 62 -5.67 -22.03 -11.98
C LYS A 62 -6.45 -20.82 -11.45
N VAL A 63 -5.97 -19.61 -11.70
CA VAL A 63 -6.61 -18.39 -11.19
C VAL A 63 -7.68 -17.94 -12.19
N LYS A 64 -8.86 -17.61 -11.66
CA LYS A 64 -9.96 -17.08 -12.47
C LYS A 64 -9.62 -15.66 -12.93
N LEU A 65 -9.79 -15.40 -14.22
CA LEU A 65 -9.65 -14.04 -14.78
C LEU A 65 -10.88 -13.20 -14.41
N GLU A 66 -10.66 -11.92 -14.16
CA GLU A 66 -11.71 -10.90 -13.97
C GLU A 66 -11.80 -9.93 -15.17
N VAL A 67 -11.04 -10.22 -16.23
CA VAL A 67 -10.99 -9.45 -17.48
C VAL A 67 -11.12 -10.37 -18.68
N GLU A 68 -11.61 -9.83 -19.78
CA GLU A 68 -11.79 -10.53 -21.06
C GLU A 68 -10.79 -10.05 -22.10
N GLU A 69 -10.59 -10.87 -23.16
CA GLU A 69 -9.76 -10.49 -24.31
C GLU A 69 -10.33 -9.26 -25.00
N GLY A 70 -9.50 -8.26 -25.25
CA GLY A 70 -9.90 -6.99 -25.86
C GLY A 70 -10.65 -6.03 -24.92
N GLU A 71 -10.83 -6.37 -23.63
CA GLU A 71 -11.48 -5.47 -22.67
C GLU A 71 -10.59 -4.23 -22.44
N HIS A 72 -11.22 -3.05 -22.45
CA HIS A 72 -10.56 -1.80 -22.07
C HIS A 72 -10.64 -1.61 -20.55
N VAL A 73 -9.51 -1.60 -19.89
CA VAL A 73 -9.39 -1.50 -18.42
C VAL A 73 -8.78 -0.16 -17.99
N LYS A 74 -9.19 0.32 -16.82
CA LYS A 74 -8.57 1.48 -16.18
C LYS A 74 -7.43 1.06 -15.27
N ALA A 75 -6.46 1.96 -15.07
CA ALA A 75 -5.41 1.77 -14.08
C ALA A 75 -6.01 1.44 -12.70
N GLY A 76 -5.47 0.42 -12.03
CA GLY A 76 -6.00 -0.09 -10.76
C GLY A 76 -7.07 -1.17 -10.86
N ARG A 77 -7.54 -1.52 -12.08
CA ARG A 77 -8.48 -2.65 -12.26
C ARG A 77 -7.78 -3.97 -11.97
N LYS A 78 -8.40 -4.84 -11.17
CA LYS A 78 -7.91 -6.20 -10.95
C LYS A 78 -8.03 -7.02 -12.24
N LEU A 79 -6.98 -7.75 -12.57
CA LEU A 79 -6.93 -8.60 -13.76
C LEU A 79 -7.36 -10.04 -13.45
N THR A 80 -7.22 -10.45 -12.19
CA THR A 80 -7.58 -11.80 -11.75
C THR A 80 -8.35 -11.76 -10.44
N ALA A 81 -9.04 -12.86 -10.15
CA ALA A 81 -9.61 -13.09 -8.84
C ALA A 81 -8.51 -13.14 -7.76
N GLY A 82 -8.77 -12.55 -6.62
CA GLY A 82 -7.84 -12.46 -5.50
C GLY A 82 -7.87 -11.09 -4.84
N VAL A 83 -6.85 -10.82 -4.06
CA VAL A 83 -6.72 -9.58 -3.28
C VAL A 83 -5.66 -8.68 -3.88
N ALA A 84 -5.99 -7.41 -4.09
CA ALA A 84 -5.01 -6.42 -4.54
C ALA A 84 -4.04 -6.05 -3.39
N ASP A 85 -2.77 -5.81 -3.73
CA ASP A 85 -1.79 -5.30 -2.77
C ASP A 85 -2.03 -3.80 -2.55
N PRO A 86 -2.29 -3.35 -1.31
CA PRO A 86 -2.46 -1.93 -1.01
C PRO A 86 -1.26 -1.06 -1.43
N LYS A 87 -0.06 -1.61 -1.42
CA LYS A 87 1.15 -0.90 -1.87
C LYS A 87 1.16 -0.67 -3.39
N GLN A 88 0.67 -1.64 -4.16
CA GLN A 88 0.49 -1.45 -5.60
C GLN A 88 -0.60 -0.41 -5.90
N ILE A 89 -1.71 -0.45 -5.15
CA ILE A 89 -2.77 0.56 -5.28
C ILE A 89 -2.20 1.96 -5.02
N LEU A 90 -1.38 2.13 -3.96
CA LEU A 90 -0.75 3.41 -3.66
C LEU A 90 0.20 3.90 -4.76
N ARG A 91 0.87 2.98 -5.44
CA ARG A 91 1.79 3.31 -6.54
C ARG A 91 1.08 3.75 -7.82
N ILE A 92 -0.09 3.17 -8.08
CA ILE A 92 -0.82 3.34 -9.35
C ILE A 92 -1.94 4.38 -9.23
N GLN A 93 -2.59 4.42 -8.08
CA GLN A 93 -3.73 5.30 -7.79
C GLN A 93 -3.38 6.34 -6.74
N THR A 94 -4.38 6.85 -6.03
CA THR A 94 -4.20 7.89 -5.03
C THR A 94 -4.15 7.33 -3.60
N PRO A 95 -3.58 8.05 -2.63
CA PRO A 95 -3.68 7.67 -1.21
C PRO A 95 -5.12 7.50 -0.72
N ARG A 96 -6.08 8.23 -1.30
CA ARG A 96 -7.50 8.11 -0.96
C ARG A 96 -8.07 6.76 -1.39
N ASP A 97 -7.67 6.26 -2.55
CA ASP A 97 -8.12 4.95 -3.03
C ASP A 97 -7.61 3.83 -2.13
N VAL A 98 -6.37 3.94 -1.65
CA VAL A 98 -5.81 3.00 -0.67
C VAL A 98 -6.55 3.06 0.66
N GLN A 99 -6.90 4.27 1.13
CA GLN A 99 -7.69 4.44 2.36
C GLN A 99 -9.03 3.73 2.24
N GLN A 100 -9.76 3.97 1.15
CA GLN A 100 -11.05 3.33 0.91
C GLN A 100 -10.90 1.82 0.80
N HIS A 101 -9.91 1.36 0.03
CA HIS A 101 -9.63 -0.08 -0.11
C HIS A 101 -9.39 -0.77 1.24
N LEU A 102 -8.54 -0.19 2.09
CA LEU A 102 -8.24 -0.77 3.41
C LEU A 102 -9.46 -0.77 4.33
N VAL A 103 -10.26 0.30 4.34
CA VAL A 103 -11.50 0.35 5.10
C VAL A 103 -12.47 -0.73 4.64
N ASP A 104 -12.69 -0.87 3.34
CA ASP A 104 -13.60 -1.85 2.77
C ASP A 104 -13.15 -3.29 3.06
N GLU A 105 -11.84 -3.58 2.92
CA GLU A 105 -11.29 -4.91 3.20
C GLU A 105 -11.40 -5.28 4.68
N VAL A 106 -11.17 -4.35 5.61
CA VAL A 106 -11.37 -4.59 7.05
C VAL A 106 -12.84 -4.82 7.36
N GLN A 107 -13.74 -4.02 6.79
CA GLN A 107 -15.18 -4.17 6.98
C GLN A 107 -15.72 -5.49 6.41
N LYS A 108 -15.16 -5.99 5.30
CA LYS A 108 -15.50 -7.31 4.75
C LYS A 108 -15.23 -8.46 5.74
N VAL A 109 -14.28 -8.27 6.65
CA VAL A 109 -14.00 -9.26 7.70
C VAL A 109 -14.99 -9.16 8.86
N TYR A 110 -15.31 -7.94 9.31
CA TYR A 110 -16.14 -7.75 10.50
C TYR A 110 -17.65 -7.86 10.25
N ARG A 111 -18.16 -7.30 9.14
CA ARG A 111 -19.59 -7.30 8.83
C ARG A 111 -20.21 -8.69 8.77
N PRO A 112 -19.61 -9.70 8.11
CA PRO A 112 -20.17 -11.07 8.08
C PRO A 112 -20.20 -11.74 9.45
N GLN A 113 -19.36 -11.29 10.39
CA GLN A 113 -19.31 -11.80 11.76
C GLN A 113 -20.31 -11.08 12.70
N GLY A 114 -21.12 -10.18 12.17
CA GLY A 114 -22.09 -9.40 12.95
C GLY A 114 -21.46 -8.30 13.82
N VAL A 115 -20.19 -8.00 13.61
CA VAL A 115 -19.49 -6.93 14.35
C VAL A 115 -19.65 -5.62 13.60
N SER A 116 -20.35 -4.67 14.21
CA SER A 116 -20.53 -3.32 13.66
C SER A 116 -19.44 -2.39 14.17
N ILE A 117 -18.57 -1.94 13.26
CA ILE A 117 -17.52 -0.95 13.53
C ILE A 117 -17.76 0.23 12.59
N HIS A 118 -17.72 1.45 13.13
CA HIS A 118 -17.85 2.65 12.31
C HIS A 118 -16.51 2.90 11.57
N ASP A 119 -16.59 3.22 10.29
CA ASP A 119 -15.44 3.40 9.39
C ASP A 119 -14.38 4.36 9.94
N LYS A 120 -14.81 5.43 10.66
CA LYS A 120 -13.90 6.41 11.27
C LYS A 120 -12.80 5.79 12.14
N HIS A 121 -13.06 4.67 12.82
CA HIS A 121 -12.05 4.01 13.67
C HIS A 121 -10.97 3.35 12.83
N ILE A 122 -11.34 2.78 11.70
CA ILE A 122 -10.42 2.18 10.74
C ILE A 122 -9.65 3.29 10.01
N GLU A 123 -10.35 4.34 9.59
CA GLU A 123 -9.75 5.51 8.91
C GLU A 123 -8.66 6.19 9.73
N VAL A 124 -8.84 6.31 11.06
CA VAL A 124 -7.81 6.86 11.95
C VAL A 124 -6.53 6.04 11.92
N ILE A 125 -6.64 4.70 11.91
CA ILE A 125 -5.48 3.80 11.83
C ILE A 125 -4.82 3.93 10.46
N VAL A 126 -5.59 3.85 9.39
CA VAL A 126 -5.09 3.94 8.01
C VAL A 126 -4.40 5.29 7.75
N ARG A 127 -4.92 6.38 8.33
CA ARG A 127 -4.27 7.69 8.26
C ARG A 127 -2.85 7.66 8.85
N GLN A 128 -2.63 6.94 9.97
CA GLN A 128 -1.30 6.80 10.54
C GLN A 128 -0.38 5.95 9.65
N MET A 129 -0.91 4.94 8.97
CA MET A 129 -0.16 4.11 8.02
C MET A 129 0.32 4.89 6.79
N LEU A 130 -0.40 5.95 6.38
CA LEU A 130 -0.12 6.79 5.21
C LEU A 130 0.52 8.15 5.58
N LYS A 131 1.02 8.29 6.80
CA LYS A 131 1.55 9.55 7.31
C LYS A 131 2.93 9.91 6.73
N ARG A 132 3.61 8.98 6.08
CA ARG A 132 5.02 9.09 5.65
C ARG A 132 5.17 9.30 4.16
N VAL A 133 6.26 9.98 3.80
CA VAL A 133 6.70 10.23 2.43
C VAL A 133 8.16 9.84 2.32
N THR A 134 8.51 9.10 1.28
CA THR A 134 9.92 8.82 0.93
C THR A 134 10.39 9.89 -0.07
N ILE A 135 11.48 10.56 0.23
CA ILE A 135 12.07 11.59 -0.62
C ILE A 135 12.72 10.94 -1.85
N ILE A 136 12.34 11.41 -3.03
CA ILE A 136 12.93 10.98 -4.30
C ILE A 136 14.03 11.97 -4.71
N GLU A 137 13.68 13.24 -4.78
CA GLU A 137 14.59 14.33 -5.13
C GLU A 137 14.53 15.41 -4.04
N PRO A 138 15.64 15.77 -3.41
CA PRO A 138 15.63 16.73 -2.32
C PRO A 138 15.43 18.20 -2.78
N GLY A 139 15.70 18.53 -4.05
CA GLY A 139 15.69 19.91 -4.51
C GLY A 139 16.63 20.79 -3.68
N ASN A 140 16.13 21.96 -3.25
CA ASN A 140 16.84 22.87 -2.34
C ASN A 140 16.45 22.65 -0.86
N SER A 141 15.77 21.57 -0.54
CA SER A 141 15.42 21.24 0.83
C SER A 141 16.58 20.61 1.61
N PRO A 142 16.53 20.57 2.94
CA PRO A 142 17.52 19.89 3.77
C PRO A 142 17.40 18.36 3.78
N PHE A 143 16.44 17.80 3.04
CA PHE A 143 16.24 16.35 2.98
C PHE A 143 17.31 15.64 2.16
N VAL A 144 17.45 14.35 2.36
CA VAL A 144 18.33 13.48 1.58
C VAL A 144 17.46 12.48 0.80
N THR A 145 17.92 12.09 -0.39
CA THR A 145 17.25 11.05 -1.19
C THR A 145 17.14 9.76 -0.40
N GLY A 146 15.93 9.21 -0.33
CA GLY A 146 15.62 7.99 0.44
C GLY A 146 15.17 8.24 1.88
N ASP A 147 15.23 9.47 2.38
CA ASP A 147 14.68 9.82 3.68
C ASP A 147 13.19 9.54 3.75
N VAL A 148 12.75 9.04 4.90
CA VAL A 148 11.34 8.81 5.19
C VAL A 148 10.88 9.83 6.24
N VAL A 149 10.13 10.82 5.81
CA VAL A 149 9.69 11.95 6.62
C VAL A 149 8.19 12.00 6.81
N GLU A 150 7.71 12.75 7.80
CA GLU A 150 6.27 12.98 7.95
C GLU A 150 5.75 13.90 6.85
N MET A 151 4.55 13.59 6.33
CA MET A 151 3.88 14.39 5.31
C MET A 151 3.71 15.87 5.72
N ALA A 152 3.48 16.10 7.02
CA ALA A 152 3.35 17.46 7.56
C ALA A 152 4.68 18.23 7.46
N THR A 153 5.76 17.63 7.91
CA THR A 153 7.13 18.18 7.84
C THR A 153 7.55 18.39 6.39
N PHE A 154 7.28 17.42 5.51
CA PHE A 154 7.56 17.54 4.08
C PHE A 154 6.86 18.74 3.44
N ARG A 155 5.57 18.93 3.73
CA ARG A 155 4.80 20.07 3.20
C ARG A 155 5.29 21.41 3.75
N GLU A 156 5.62 21.46 5.04
CA GLU A 156 6.10 22.68 5.69
C GLU A 156 7.45 23.13 5.12
N VAL A 157 8.39 22.19 5.03
CA VAL A 157 9.73 22.47 4.45
C VAL A 157 9.61 22.91 2.98
N ASN A 158 8.81 22.20 2.18
CA ASN A 158 8.59 22.56 0.78
C ASN A 158 7.94 23.95 0.64
N ARG A 159 7.00 24.30 1.52
CA ARG A 159 6.39 25.63 1.53
C ARG A 159 7.45 26.71 1.77
N GLN A 160 8.36 26.48 2.73
CA GLN A 160 9.45 27.42 3.01
C GLN A 160 10.40 27.54 1.83
N VAL A 161 10.85 26.41 1.26
CA VAL A 161 11.74 26.40 0.08
C VAL A 161 11.15 27.17 -1.10
N VAL A 162 9.84 26.99 -1.38
CA VAL A 162 9.15 27.73 -2.45
C VAL A 162 9.05 29.21 -2.12
N THR A 163 8.80 29.59 -0.87
CA THR A 163 8.76 31.00 -0.44
C THR A 163 10.12 31.66 -0.63
N ASP A 164 11.20 30.95 -0.40
CA ASP A 164 12.58 31.41 -0.57
C ASP A 164 13.04 31.37 -2.06
N GLY A 165 12.15 30.99 -2.99
CA GLY A 165 12.41 30.93 -4.43
C GLY A 165 13.21 29.70 -4.89
N GLY A 166 13.35 28.68 -4.04
CA GLY A 166 14.02 27.42 -4.34
C GLY A 166 13.12 26.36 -4.99
N THR A 167 13.74 25.27 -5.43
CA THR A 167 13.07 24.10 -5.96
C THR A 167 12.64 23.19 -4.80
N PRO A 168 11.34 22.86 -4.65
CA PRO A 168 10.87 21.98 -3.58
C PRO A 168 11.35 20.54 -3.78
N ALA A 169 11.39 19.77 -2.69
CA ALA A 169 11.63 18.34 -2.75
C ALA A 169 10.47 17.60 -3.38
N SER A 170 10.75 16.56 -4.17
CA SER A 170 9.78 15.59 -4.63
C SER A 170 9.80 14.34 -3.76
N GLY A 171 8.62 13.75 -3.52
CA GLY A 171 8.50 12.56 -2.67
C GLY A 171 7.28 11.74 -3.01
N ARG A 172 7.34 10.46 -2.65
CA ARG A 172 6.26 9.50 -2.87
C ARG A 172 5.66 9.07 -1.53
N PRO A 173 4.31 9.12 -1.38
CA PRO A 173 3.65 8.56 -0.19
C PRO A 173 4.04 7.10 0.03
N GLU A 174 4.25 6.72 1.29
CA GLU A 174 4.57 5.35 1.68
C GLU A 174 3.48 4.78 2.58
N LEU A 175 3.09 3.53 2.30
CA LEU A 175 2.20 2.76 3.16
C LEU A 175 3.03 1.92 4.12
N MET A 176 2.96 2.24 5.41
CA MET A 176 3.63 1.50 6.47
C MET A 176 2.65 0.66 7.28
N GLY A 177 3.07 -0.54 7.68
CA GLY A 177 2.35 -1.30 8.70
C GLY A 177 2.33 -0.57 10.04
N ILE A 178 1.33 -0.86 10.88
CA ILE A 178 1.14 -0.17 12.17
C ILE A 178 2.34 -0.31 13.09
N THR A 179 3.00 -1.47 13.13
CA THR A 179 4.21 -1.70 13.93
C THR A 179 5.33 -0.78 13.46
N LYS A 180 5.64 -0.77 12.17
CA LYS A 180 6.69 0.08 11.60
C LYS A 180 6.36 1.57 11.79
N ALA A 181 5.11 1.97 11.57
CA ALA A 181 4.67 3.35 11.74
C ALA A 181 4.78 3.81 13.21
N SER A 182 4.51 2.93 14.17
CA SER A 182 4.62 3.23 15.60
C SER A 182 6.07 3.40 16.08
N LEU A 183 7.00 2.63 15.50
CA LEU A 183 8.42 2.71 15.82
C LEU A 183 9.14 3.86 15.11
N ALA A 184 8.66 4.26 13.93
CA ALA A 184 9.22 5.34 13.11
C ALA A 184 8.65 6.73 13.46
N THR A 185 8.27 6.96 14.71
CA THR A 185 7.76 8.27 15.16
C THR A 185 8.91 9.22 15.48
N GLU A 186 8.66 10.54 15.41
CA GLU A 186 9.62 11.56 15.84
C GLU A 186 9.82 11.58 17.36
N SER A 187 8.83 11.08 18.12
CA SER A 187 8.91 10.95 19.57
C SER A 187 9.62 9.65 19.93
N TRP A 188 10.90 9.76 20.35
CA TRP A 188 11.68 8.61 20.82
C TRP A 188 11.02 7.91 22.03
N LEU A 189 10.35 8.67 22.90
CA LEU A 189 9.65 8.11 24.06
C LEU A 189 8.44 7.26 23.63
N SER A 190 7.70 7.70 22.64
CA SER A 190 6.60 6.92 22.05
C SER A 190 7.10 5.62 21.43
N ALA A 191 8.19 5.67 20.67
CA ALA A 191 8.81 4.49 20.08
C ALA A 191 9.34 3.53 21.16
N ALA A 192 10.00 4.04 22.20
CA ALA A 192 10.54 3.25 23.29
C ALA A 192 9.45 2.60 24.16
N SER A 193 8.26 3.18 24.24
CA SER A 193 7.12 2.62 24.99
C SER A 193 6.31 1.58 24.21
N PHE A 194 6.58 1.39 22.91
CA PHE A 194 5.89 0.39 22.11
C PHE A 194 6.17 -1.02 22.62
N GLN A 195 5.15 -1.90 22.61
CA GLN A 195 5.19 -3.22 23.25
C GLN A 195 6.38 -4.08 22.79
N GLU A 196 6.70 -4.08 21.50
CA GLU A 196 7.82 -4.83 20.96
C GLU A 196 9.16 -4.35 21.52
N THR A 197 9.37 -3.04 21.59
CA THR A 197 10.57 -2.42 22.13
C THR A 197 10.72 -2.72 23.63
N THR A 198 9.66 -2.59 24.41
CA THR A 198 9.67 -2.88 25.85
C THR A 198 9.96 -4.34 26.13
N ARG A 199 9.44 -5.26 25.31
CA ARG A 199 9.73 -6.69 25.41
C ARG A 199 11.23 -6.97 25.21
N VAL A 200 11.81 -6.44 24.12
CA VAL A 200 13.24 -6.62 23.81
C VAL A 200 14.12 -6.04 24.91
N LEU A 201 13.80 -4.84 25.42
CA LEU A 201 14.54 -4.23 26.53
C LEU A 201 14.45 -5.05 27.82
N THR A 202 13.26 -5.61 28.11
CA THR A 202 13.07 -6.46 29.31
C THR A 202 13.85 -7.75 29.17
N GLU A 203 13.80 -8.42 28.02
CA GLU A 203 14.60 -9.64 27.78
C GLU A 203 16.08 -9.38 27.88
N ALA A 204 16.58 -8.30 27.31
CA ALA A 204 17.99 -7.91 27.42
C ALA A 204 18.39 -7.61 28.88
N ALA A 205 17.54 -6.93 29.65
CA ALA A 205 17.83 -6.61 31.07
C ALA A 205 17.80 -7.84 31.98
N ILE A 206 17.05 -8.88 31.65
CA ILE A 206 17.00 -10.14 32.39
C ILE A 206 18.25 -11.00 32.09
N GLN A 207 18.81 -10.89 30.90
CA GLN A 207 19.97 -11.66 30.45
C GLN A 207 21.31 -11.01 30.85
N ALA A 208 21.31 -9.72 31.22
CA ALA A 208 22.48 -8.99 31.64
C ALA A 208 22.79 -9.21 33.13
#